data_9b3850fa549cd8283beeb602fade15b8
#
_entry.id   9b3850fa549cd8283beeb602fade15b8
#
_cell.length_a   1.000
_cell.length_b   1.000
_cell.length_c   1.000
_cell.angle_alpha   90.00
_cell.angle_beta   90.00
_cell.angle_gamma   90.00
#
_symmetry.space_group_name_H-M   'P 1'
#
loop_
_entity.id
_entity.type
_entity.pdbx_description
1 polymer ?
#
loop_
_entity_poly.entity_id
_entity_poly.type
_entity_poly.pdbx_seq_one_letter_code
_entity_poly.pdbx_strand_id
1 'polypeptide(L)'
;MTMTTGASSDVAVPTDLVNITIDGVHLSVPKGTLVIRAAEQIGIEIPRFCDHPLLDPVGACRQCLVEVEGQRKPLASCTTTVAEGMVVLTQQTSPVAEKAQNGVMELLLINHPLDCPVCDKGGECPLQNQAMSNGQAESRFEGFKRTYEKPINISAQVLLDRERCVLCARCTRFSEQIAGDPFIEMLDRGALQQVGIYENQPFESYFSGNTIQICPVGALTSSAYRFRARPFDLVSTPTACEHCASGCS
;
A
#
# COMPACT_ATOMS: atom_id res chain seq x y z
N MET A 1 32.47 14.84 37.74
CA MET A 1 31.76 14.80 36.41
C MET A 1 32.42 13.73 35.58
N THR A 2 31.91 12.54 35.62
CA THR A 2 32.39 11.38 34.86
C THR A 2 31.54 11.26 33.62
N MET A 3 32.16 11.53 32.46
CA MET A 3 31.51 11.32 31.15
C MET A 3 31.41 9.82 30.88
N THR A 4 30.21 9.29 30.85
CA THR A 4 29.94 7.93 30.36
C THR A 4 29.99 7.96 28.82
N THR A 5 30.97 7.30 28.26
CA THR A 5 31.12 7.03 26.84
C THR A 5 29.92 6.17 26.38
N GLY A 6 29.15 6.71 25.46
CA GLY A 6 28.03 5.99 24.86
C GLY A 6 28.51 4.72 24.16
N ALA A 7 27.86 3.62 24.45
CA ALA A 7 28.01 2.37 23.73
C ALA A 7 27.55 2.53 22.30
N SER A 8 28.45 2.38 21.34
CA SER A 8 28.11 2.16 19.95
C SER A 8 27.34 0.84 19.86
N SER A 9 26.07 0.90 19.48
CA SER A 9 25.33 -0.29 19.10
C SER A 9 25.93 -0.82 17.79
N ASP A 10 26.80 -1.82 17.89
CA ASP A 10 27.25 -2.60 16.75
C ASP A 10 25.99 -3.27 16.16
N VAL A 11 25.48 -2.71 15.07
CA VAL A 11 24.48 -3.38 14.25
C VAL A 11 25.18 -4.57 13.64
N ALA A 12 24.86 -5.77 14.13
CA ALA A 12 25.42 -7.02 13.62
C ALA A 12 25.16 -7.08 12.10
N VAL A 13 26.24 -7.06 11.32
CA VAL A 13 26.18 -7.25 9.86
C VAL A 13 25.63 -8.66 9.61
N PRO A 14 24.54 -8.83 8.84
CA PRO A 14 24.03 -10.16 8.54
C PRO A 14 25.11 -11.00 7.87
N THR A 15 25.44 -12.14 8.45
CA THR A 15 26.53 -13.02 7.99
C THR A 15 26.12 -13.89 6.80
N ASP A 16 24.84 -13.95 6.45
CA ASP A 16 24.29 -14.78 5.35
C ASP A 16 23.72 -13.86 4.26
N LEU A 17 24.59 -13.44 3.35
CA LEU A 17 24.23 -12.62 2.20
C LEU A 17 23.91 -13.49 1.00
N VAL A 18 22.98 -13.05 0.18
CA VAL A 18 22.52 -13.66 -1.07
C VAL A 18 22.78 -12.70 -2.23
N ASN A 19 23.40 -13.17 -3.28
CA ASN A 19 23.70 -12.39 -4.48
C ASN A 19 22.56 -12.54 -5.49
N ILE A 20 22.02 -11.44 -5.94
CA ILE A 20 20.93 -11.39 -6.92
C ILE A 20 21.21 -10.33 -7.98
N THR A 21 20.45 -10.39 -9.07
CA THR A 21 20.49 -9.37 -10.12
C THR A 21 19.08 -8.84 -10.33
N ILE A 22 18.89 -7.53 -10.29
CA ILE A 22 17.61 -6.88 -10.61
C ILE A 22 17.86 -5.89 -11.75
N ASP A 23 17.17 -6.08 -12.88
CA ASP A 23 17.29 -5.25 -14.09
C ASP A 23 18.76 -5.04 -14.53
N GLY A 24 19.58 -6.09 -14.40
CA GLY A 24 20.99 -6.06 -14.74
C GLY A 24 21.92 -5.49 -13.67
N VAL A 25 21.38 -4.98 -12.54
CA VAL A 25 22.17 -4.48 -11.39
C VAL A 25 22.41 -5.62 -10.40
N HIS A 26 23.69 -5.90 -10.13
CA HIS A 26 24.08 -6.88 -9.12
C HIS A 26 24.04 -6.28 -7.72
N LEU A 27 23.46 -7.00 -6.77
CA LEU A 27 23.43 -6.59 -5.37
C LEU A 27 23.51 -7.81 -4.44
N SER A 28 24.04 -7.57 -3.24
CA SER A 28 24.11 -8.57 -2.16
C SER A 28 23.22 -8.10 -1.03
N VAL A 29 22.25 -8.92 -0.65
CA VAL A 29 21.25 -8.60 0.39
C VAL A 29 21.16 -9.73 1.41
N PRO A 30 20.72 -9.47 2.65
CA PRO A 30 20.49 -10.50 3.64
C PRO A 30 19.50 -11.56 3.13
N LYS A 31 19.78 -12.81 3.44
CA LYS A 31 18.85 -13.92 3.18
C LYS A 31 17.51 -13.67 3.84
N GLY A 32 16.41 -13.96 3.13
CA GLY A 32 15.06 -13.67 3.59
C GLY A 32 14.54 -12.28 3.19
N THR A 33 15.38 -11.43 2.61
CA THR A 33 14.93 -10.14 2.04
C THR A 33 13.90 -10.40 0.94
N LEU A 34 12.84 -9.59 0.91
CA LEU A 34 11.86 -9.64 -0.17
C LEU A 34 12.40 -8.94 -1.43
N VAL A 35 12.07 -9.45 -2.59
CA VAL A 35 12.50 -8.89 -3.89
C VAL A 35 12.15 -7.39 -3.97
N ILE A 36 10.96 -6.99 -3.51
CA ILE A 36 10.53 -5.59 -3.53
C ILE A 36 11.44 -4.70 -2.66
N ARG A 37 11.93 -5.19 -1.50
CA ARG A 37 12.86 -4.47 -0.61
C ARG A 37 14.25 -4.40 -1.20
N ALA A 38 14.69 -5.44 -1.90
CA ALA A 38 15.95 -5.43 -2.60
C ALA A 38 15.95 -4.42 -3.76
N ALA A 39 14.84 -4.33 -4.51
CA ALA A 39 14.67 -3.34 -5.58
C ALA A 39 14.72 -1.89 -5.04
N GLU A 40 14.10 -1.63 -3.90
CA GLU A 40 14.14 -0.31 -3.24
C GLU A 40 15.56 0.15 -2.89
N GLN A 41 16.46 -0.78 -2.51
CA GLN A 41 17.85 -0.43 -2.16
C GLN A 41 18.63 0.15 -3.34
N ILE A 42 18.25 -0.20 -4.56
CA ILE A 42 18.87 0.30 -5.79
C ILE A 42 18.02 1.37 -6.51
N GLY A 43 16.99 1.89 -5.83
CA GLY A 43 16.13 2.96 -6.35
C GLY A 43 15.10 2.53 -7.38
N ILE A 44 14.87 1.22 -7.54
CA ILE A 44 13.83 0.69 -8.44
C ILE A 44 12.52 0.62 -7.69
N GLU A 45 11.56 1.44 -8.11
CA GLU A 45 10.21 1.42 -7.57
C GLU A 45 9.32 0.43 -8.32
N ILE A 46 8.88 -0.62 -7.61
CA ILE A 46 7.91 -1.59 -8.12
C ILE A 46 6.52 -1.15 -7.65
N PRO A 47 5.52 -1.01 -8.55
CA PRO A 47 4.18 -0.55 -8.20
C PRO A 47 3.48 -1.51 -7.25
N ARG A 48 2.70 -0.97 -6.29
CA ARG A 48 2.07 -1.77 -5.24
C ARG A 48 0.93 -1.04 -4.54
N PHE A 49 0.00 -1.80 -3.96
CA PHE A 49 -1.05 -1.28 -3.07
C PHE A 49 -1.08 -1.98 -1.73
N CYS A 50 -1.02 -3.32 -1.70
CA CYS A 50 -1.14 -4.06 -0.45
C CYS A 50 0.14 -4.09 0.39
N ASP A 51 1.30 -3.94 -0.22
CA ASP A 51 2.58 -3.95 0.48
C ASP A 51 2.79 -2.68 1.30
N HIS A 52 3.31 -2.86 2.51
CA HIS A 52 3.73 -1.78 3.40
C HIS A 52 4.88 -2.29 4.28
N PRO A 53 5.96 -1.49 4.51
CA PRO A 53 7.13 -1.96 5.26
C PRO A 53 6.86 -2.46 6.68
N LEU A 54 5.81 -1.94 7.32
CA LEU A 54 5.44 -2.26 8.70
C LEU A 54 4.35 -3.35 8.82
N LEU A 55 3.91 -3.93 7.71
CA LEU A 55 2.88 -4.97 7.69
C LEU A 55 3.43 -6.27 7.11
N ASP A 56 2.97 -7.39 7.62
CA ASP A 56 3.33 -8.70 7.07
C ASP A 56 2.96 -8.81 5.59
N PRO A 57 3.78 -9.48 4.77
CA PRO A 57 3.49 -9.70 3.36
C PRO A 57 2.19 -10.46 3.13
N VAL A 58 1.34 -10.01 2.19
CA VAL A 58 0.06 -10.67 1.90
C VAL A 58 -0.13 -11.02 0.41
N GLY A 59 0.48 -10.27 -0.51
CA GLY A 59 0.35 -10.49 -1.95
C GLY A 59 -1.08 -10.34 -2.50
N ALA A 60 -1.95 -9.53 -1.86
CA ALA A 60 -3.37 -9.41 -2.18
C ALA A 60 -3.64 -8.67 -3.50
N CYS A 61 -3.03 -7.51 -3.73
CA CYS A 61 -3.33 -6.65 -4.88
C CYS A 61 -2.73 -7.14 -6.20
N ARG A 62 -1.66 -7.92 -6.17
CA ARG A 62 -0.93 -8.44 -7.32
C ARG A 62 -0.31 -7.38 -8.24
N GLN A 63 -0.27 -6.11 -7.86
CA GLN A 63 0.30 -5.05 -8.68
C GLN A 63 1.83 -5.14 -8.82
N CYS A 64 2.51 -5.75 -7.85
CA CYS A 64 3.97 -5.86 -7.78
C CYS A 64 4.54 -7.08 -8.52
N LEU A 65 3.89 -7.54 -9.58
CA LEU A 65 4.36 -8.68 -10.36
C LEU A 65 5.65 -8.34 -11.11
N VAL A 66 6.64 -9.22 -10.98
CA VAL A 66 7.94 -9.15 -11.67
C VAL A 66 8.21 -10.48 -12.36
N GLU A 67 9.02 -10.46 -13.41
CA GLU A 67 9.52 -11.67 -14.05
C GLU A 67 10.77 -12.15 -13.30
N VAL A 68 10.87 -13.44 -13.06
CA VAL A 68 12.04 -14.09 -12.48
C VAL A 68 12.49 -15.16 -13.45
N GLU A 69 13.76 -15.15 -13.85
CA GLU A 69 14.30 -16.14 -14.76
C GLU A 69 14.09 -17.57 -14.26
N GLY A 70 13.70 -18.45 -15.16
CA GLY A 70 13.37 -19.85 -14.84
C GLY A 70 11.96 -20.06 -14.29
N GLN A 71 11.18 -19.01 -14.03
CA GLN A 71 9.79 -19.11 -13.58
C GLN A 71 8.81 -19.00 -14.76
N ARG A 72 7.77 -19.84 -14.74
CA ARG A 72 6.76 -19.86 -15.82
C ARG A 72 5.79 -18.68 -15.81
N LYS A 73 5.65 -18.01 -14.67
CA LYS A 73 4.68 -16.93 -14.44
C LYS A 73 5.33 -15.83 -13.61
N PRO A 74 4.91 -14.58 -13.80
CA PRO A 74 5.33 -13.47 -12.93
C PRO A 74 5.02 -13.74 -11.45
N LEU A 75 5.96 -13.38 -10.58
CA LEU A 75 5.86 -13.55 -9.13
C LEU A 75 5.56 -12.21 -8.46
N ALA A 76 4.88 -12.24 -7.31
CA ALA A 76 4.64 -11.05 -6.52
C ALA A 76 5.89 -10.70 -5.71
N SER A 77 6.59 -9.65 -6.08
CA SER A 77 7.85 -9.22 -5.44
C SER A 77 7.72 -8.93 -3.95
N CYS A 78 6.51 -8.54 -3.48
CA CYS A 78 6.24 -8.26 -2.07
C CYS A 78 6.09 -9.51 -1.18
N THR A 79 6.05 -10.71 -1.77
CA THR A 79 5.96 -11.99 -1.04
C THR A 79 7.04 -12.98 -1.45
N THR A 80 7.85 -12.63 -2.43
CA THR A 80 8.93 -13.48 -2.92
C THR A 80 10.21 -13.11 -2.22
N THR A 81 10.82 -14.07 -1.51
CA THR A 81 12.14 -13.91 -0.90
C THR A 81 13.25 -14.14 -1.94
N VAL A 82 14.33 -13.42 -1.79
CA VAL A 82 15.52 -13.57 -2.66
C VAL A 82 16.18 -14.95 -2.46
N ALA A 83 16.76 -15.46 -3.54
CA ALA A 83 17.56 -16.67 -3.54
C ALA A 83 18.90 -16.43 -4.28
N GLU A 84 19.94 -17.22 -3.95
CA GLU A 84 21.26 -17.07 -4.58
C GLU A 84 21.18 -17.22 -6.11
N GLY A 85 21.78 -16.29 -6.81
CA GLY A 85 21.79 -16.25 -8.27
C GLY A 85 20.46 -15.86 -8.92
N MET A 86 19.45 -15.42 -8.14
CA MET A 86 18.16 -15.01 -8.69
C MET A 86 18.31 -13.81 -9.63
N VAL A 87 17.73 -13.90 -10.82
CA VAL A 87 17.64 -12.81 -11.79
C VAL A 87 16.19 -12.36 -11.88
N VAL A 88 15.96 -11.08 -11.56
CA VAL A 88 14.65 -10.44 -11.51
C VAL A 88 14.61 -9.34 -12.58
N LEU A 89 13.54 -9.31 -13.35
CA LEU A 89 13.26 -8.29 -14.34
C LEU A 89 11.95 -7.58 -13.95
N THR A 90 12.04 -6.26 -13.75
CA THR A 90 10.89 -5.44 -13.39
C THR A 90 10.17 -4.90 -14.63
N GLN A 91 9.17 -4.05 -14.45
CA GLN A 91 8.48 -3.36 -15.54
C GLN A 91 9.41 -2.49 -16.40
N GLN A 92 10.62 -2.21 -15.94
CA GLN A 92 11.58 -1.39 -16.68
C GLN A 92 12.28 -2.20 -17.79
N THR A 93 12.45 -3.50 -17.59
CA THR A 93 13.23 -4.36 -18.51
C THR A 93 12.44 -5.55 -19.04
N SER A 94 11.30 -5.93 -18.43
CA SER A 94 10.48 -7.06 -18.84
C SER A 94 9.11 -6.63 -19.38
N PRO A 95 8.85 -6.87 -20.69
CA PRO A 95 7.50 -6.71 -21.25
C PRO A 95 6.44 -7.61 -20.59
N VAL A 96 6.87 -8.74 -20.00
CA VAL A 96 5.98 -9.67 -19.29
C VAL A 96 5.52 -9.06 -17.97
N ALA A 97 6.43 -8.47 -17.20
CA ALA A 97 6.12 -7.78 -15.96
C ALA A 97 5.26 -6.54 -16.22
N GLU A 98 5.63 -5.71 -17.20
CA GLU A 98 4.86 -4.54 -17.61
C GLU A 98 3.43 -4.90 -18.00
N LYS A 99 3.26 -5.89 -18.89
CA LYS A 99 1.92 -6.36 -19.30
C LYS A 99 1.10 -6.89 -18.14
N ALA A 100 1.72 -7.61 -17.21
CA ALA A 100 1.04 -8.14 -16.04
C ALA A 100 0.56 -7.01 -15.10
N GLN A 101 1.39 -6.01 -14.84
CA GLN A 101 1.07 -4.85 -14.02
C GLN A 101 -0.02 -3.98 -14.66
N ASN A 102 0.06 -3.74 -15.98
CA ASN A 102 -0.97 -3.04 -16.74
C ASN A 102 -2.33 -3.76 -16.66
N GLY A 103 -2.35 -5.09 -16.77
CA GLY A 103 -3.56 -5.90 -16.63
C GLY A 103 -4.16 -5.83 -15.21
N VAL A 104 -3.34 -5.85 -14.18
CA VAL A 104 -3.81 -5.67 -12.80
C VAL A 104 -4.38 -4.27 -12.59
N MET A 105 -3.72 -3.24 -13.11
CA MET A 105 -4.22 -1.87 -13.06
C MET A 105 -5.58 -1.74 -13.74
N GLU A 106 -5.76 -2.34 -14.91
CA GLU A 106 -7.04 -2.39 -15.61
C GLU A 106 -8.14 -3.03 -14.75
N LEU A 107 -7.85 -4.17 -14.10
CA LEU A 107 -8.79 -4.85 -13.20
C LEU A 107 -9.17 -3.98 -11.99
N LEU A 108 -8.23 -3.23 -11.42
CA LEU A 108 -8.51 -2.31 -10.32
C LEU A 108 -9.38 -1.14 -10.76
N LEU A 109 -9.21 -0.64 -11.98
CA LEU A 109 -9.95 0.51 -12.50
C LEU A 109 -11.34 0.17 -13.04
N ILE A 110 -11.62 -1.08 -13.42
CA ILE A 110 -12.92 -1.50 -13.98
C ILE A 110 -14.10 -1.01 -13.12
N ASN A 111 -14.04 -1.22 -11.81
CA ASN A 111 -15.11 -0.83 -10.89
C ASN A 111 -14.79 0.43 -10.07
N HIS A 112 -13.58 0.97 -10.16
CA HIS A 112 -13.23 2.17 -9.43
C HIS A 112 -14.04 3.37 -9.92
N PRO A 113 -14.73 4.13 -9.04
CA PRO A 113 -15.59 5.22 -9.46
C PRO A 113 -14.78 6.41 -10.00
N LEU A 114 -15.41 7.23 -10.85
CA LEU A 114 -14.82 8.47 -11.37
C LEU A 114 -14.95 9.63 -10.38
N ASP A 115 -14.61 9.37 -9.14
CA ASP A 115 -14.82 10.27 -8.00
C ASP A 115 -13.61 11.19 -7.69
N CYS A 116 -12.54 11.16 -8.47
CA CYS A 116 -11.34 11.94 -8.17
C CYS A 116 -11.61 13.41 -7.83
N PRO A 117 -12.53 14.12 -8.51
CA PRO A 117 -12.85 15.51 -8.17
C PRO A 117 -13.48 15.69 -6.79
N VAL A 118 -14.14 14.67 -6.26
CA VAL A 118 -14.82 14.71 -4.95
C VAL A 118 -14.20 13.74 -3.92
N CYS A 119 -13.05 13.16 -4.24
CA CYS A 119 -12.34 12.24 -3.36
C CYS A 119 -11.25 12.97 -2.58
N ASP A 120 -11.26 12.91 -1.25
CA ASP A 120 -10.27 13.59 -0.41
C ASP A 120 -8.82 13.10 -0.64
N LYS A 121 -8.63 11.90 -1.22
CA LYS A 121 -7.33 11.38 -1.62
C LYS A 121 -6.84 11.91 -2.98
N GLY A 122 -7.70 12.63 -3.73
CA GLY A 122 -7.35 13.17 -5.05
C GLY A 122 -6.19 14.17 -4.98
N GLY A 123 -5.16 13.97 -5.79
CA GLY A 123 -3.93 14.75 -5.81
C GLY A 123 -2.75 14.11 -5.05
N GLU A 124 -3.01 13.18 -4.13
CA GLU A 124 -1.98 12.39 -3.40
C GLU A 124 -2.28 10.88 -3.46
N CYS A 125 -3.05 10.44 -4.44
CA CYS A 125 -3.56 9.08 -4.53
C CYS A 125 -2.58 8.16 -5.25
N PRO A 126 -2.04 7.11 -4.59
CA PRO A 126 -1.20 6.11 -5.25
C PRO A 126 -1.87 5.43 -6.46
N LEU A 127 -3.21 5.26 -6.45
CA LEU A 127 -3.92 4.70 -7.59
C LEU A 127 -3.88 5.64 -8.81
N GLN A 128 -4.04 6.95 -8.61
CA GLN A 128 -3.89 7.93 -9.70
C GLN A 128 -2.47 7.88 -10.27
N ASN A 129 -1.45 7.94 -9.40
CA ASN A 129 -0.06 7.94 -9.84
C ASN A 129 0.30 6.66 -10.60
N GLN A 130 -0.09 5.50 -10.08
CA GLN A 130 0.18 4.22 -10.74
C GLN A 130 -0.67 4.01 -12.00
N ALA A 131 -1.89 4.56 -12.06
CA ALA A 131 -2.69 4.53 -13.30
C ALA A 131 -2.03 5.36 -14.41
N MET A 132 -1.37 6.47 -14.06
CA MET A 132 -0.63 7.29 -15.04
C MET A 132 0.67 6.64 -15.50
N SER A 133 1.41 5.97 -14.60
CA SER A 133 2.71 5.36 -14.90
C SER A 133 2.62 3.94 -15.45
N ASN A 134 1.64 3.15 -15.02
CA ASN A 134 1.52 1.72 -15.32
C ASN A 134 0.12 1.33 -15.82
N GLY A 135 -0.72 2.28 -16.18
CA GLY A 135 -2.06 2.03 -16.71
C GLY A 135 -2.15 2.33 -18.21
N GLN A 136 -3.33 2.06 -18.76
CA GLN A 136 -3.67 2.44 -20.13
C GLN A 136 -4.45 3.75 -20.15
N ALA A 137 -4.28 4.56 -21.20
CA ALA A 137 -4.97 5.83 -21.36
C ALA A 137 -6.48 5.65 -21.58
N GLU A 138 -6.88 4.52 -22.17
CA GLU A 138 -8.27 4.22 -22.51
C GLU A 138 -8.74 2.94 -21.82
N SER A 139 -10.03 2.92 -21.46
CA SER A 139 -10.68 1.72 -20.91
C SER A 139 -11.35 0.93 -22.03
N ARG A 140 -11.12 -0.38 -22.06
CA ARG A 140 -11.87 -1.32 -22.93
C ARG A 140 -13.12 -1.87 -22.25
N PHE A 141 -13.42 -1.47 -21.05
CA PHE A 141 -14.57 -1.95 -20.30
C PHE A 141 -15.81 -1.17 -20.70
N GLU A 142 -16.79 -1.85 -21.28
CA GLU A 142 -18.05 -1.29 -21.77
C GLU A 142 -19.21 -1.50 -20.78
N GLY A 143 -18.98 -2.21 -19.69
CA GLY A 143 -20.00 -2.51 -18.69
C GLY A 143 -20.23 -1.39 -17.68
N PHE A 144 -21.25 -1.59 -16.82
CA PHE A 144 -21.52 -0.68 -15.72
C PHE A 144 -20.62 -0.99 -14.52
N LYS A 145 -20.09 0.06 -13.89
CA LYS A 145 -19.35 -0.07 -12.63
C LYS A 145 -20.29 -0.49 -11.51
N ARG A 146 -19.78 -1.30 -10.59
CA ARG A 146 -20.53 -1.68 -9.38
C ARG A 146 -20.79 -0.44 -8.53
N THR A 147 -21.97 -0.38 -7.93
CA THR A 147 -22.37 0.69 -7.03
C THR A 147 -22.72 0.14 -5.66
N TYR A 148 -22.34 0.88 -4.62
CA TYR A 148 -22.65 0.60 -3.23
C TYR A 148 -23.20 1.86 -2.56
N GLU A 149 -23.83 1.69 -1.42
CA GLU A 149 -24.13 2.82 -0.54
C GLU A 149 -22.83 3.52 -0.14
N LYS A 150 -22.80 4.85 -0.31
CA LYS A 150 -21.59 5.63 -0.01
C LYS A 150 -21.88 7.09 0.36
N PRO A 151 -21.10 7.66 1.28
CA PRO A 151 -20.24 6.92 2.21
C PRO A 151 -21.04 6.30 3.34
N ILE A 152 -20.50 5.29 3.98
CA ILE A 152 -21.04 4.76 5.23
C ILE A 152 -20.19 5.22 6.41
N ASN A 153 -20.85 5.61 7.50
CA ASN A 153 -20.17 5.93 8.75
C ASN A 153 -19.82 4.62 9.45
N ILE A 154 -18.53 4.30 9.57
CA ILE A 154 -18.07 3.16 10.36
C ILE A 154 -17.67 3.56 11.78
N SER A 155 -17.48 4.87 12.01
CA SER A 155 -17.37 5.50 13.34
C SER A 155 -17.74 6.99 13.23
N ALA A 156 -17.74 7.70 14.36
CA ALA A 156 -17.93 9.15 14.38
C ALA A 156 -16.84 9.91 13.58
N GLN A 157 -15.68 9.31 13.40
CA GLN A 157 -14.51 9.96 12.80
C GLN A 157 -14.16 9.42 11.40
N VAL A 158 -14.55 8.19 11.06
CA VAL A 158 -14.13 7.50 9.85
C VAL A 158 -15.30 7.16 8.95
N LEU A 159 -15.19 7.59 7.72
CA LEU A 159 -16.11 7.27 6.63
C LEU A 159 -15.50 6.20 5.74
N LEU A 160 -16.30 5.24 5.29
CA LEU A 160 -15.92 4.22 4.34
C LEU A 160 -16.69 4.37 3.03
N ASP A 161 -15.96 4.47 1.92
CA ASP A 161 -16.48 4.37 0.56
C ASP A 161 -16.01 3.05 -0.05
N ARG A 162 -16.92 2.09 -0.15
CA ARG A 162 -16.62 0.75 -0.66
C ARG A 162 -16.30 0.71 -2.14
N GLU A 163 -16.86 1.63 -2.92
CA GLU A 163 -16.58 1.71 -4.37
C GLU A 163 -15.13 2.09 -4.66
N ARG A 164 -14.52 2.92 -3.79
CA ARG A 164 -13.13 3.35 -3.93
C ARG A 164 -12.12 2.34 -3.42
N CYS A 165 -12.58 1.32 -2.69
CA CYS A 165 -11.70 0.33 -2.08
C CYS A 165 -11.08 -0.59 -3.14
N VAL A 166 -9.75 -0.74 -3.09
CA VAL A 166 -8.97 -1.66 -3.94
C VAL A 166 -8.67 -3.00 -3.26
N LEU A 167 -9.33 -3.29 -2.14
CA LEU A 167 -9.23 -4.53 -1.38
C LEU A 167 -7.79 -4.94 -1.05
N CYS A 168 -6.94 -3.98 -0.73
CA CYS A 168 -5.52 -4.20 -0.44
C CYS A 168 -5.26 -4.75 0.97
N ALA A 169 -6.27 -4.77 1.83
CA ALA A 169 -6.20 -5.21 3.23
C ALA A 169 -5.15 -4.50 4.10
N ARG A 170 -4.70 -3.28 3.76
CA ARG A 170 -3.79 -2.52 4.63
C ARG A 170 -4.46 -2.12 5.95
N CYS A 171 -5.70 -1.65 5.91
CA CYS A 171 -6.45 -1.20 7.08
C CYS A 171 -6.74 -2.35 8.04
N THR A 172 -7.17 -3.51 7.53
CA THR A 172 -7.48 -4.70 8.35
C THR A 172 -6.22 -5.25 9.02
N ARG A 173 -5.12 -5.40 8.25
CA ARG A 173 -3.83 -5.84 8.81
C ARG A 173 -3.22 -4.84 9.78
N PHE A 174 -3.35 -3.53 9.52
CA PHE A 174 -2.92 -2.52 10.48
C PHE A 174 -3.69 -2.65 11.80
N SER A 175 -5.01 -2.77 11.72
CA SER A 175 -5.88 -2.92 12.88
C SER A 175 -5.52 -4.15 13.72
N GLU A 176 -5.21 -5.27 13.07
CA GLU A 176 -4.85 -6.52 13.71
C GLU A 176 -3.38 -6.53 14.20
N GLN A 177 -2.42 -6.24 13.32
CA GLN A 177 -1.00 -6.48 13.58
C GLN A 177 -0.31 -5.38 14.39
N ILE A 178 -0.77 -4.13 14.23
CA ILE A 178 -0.14 -2.96 14.86
C ILE A 178 -0.99 -2.40 15.99
N ALA A 179 -2.28 -2.13 15.72
CA ALA A 179 -3.18 -1.56 16.72
C ALA A 179 -3.65 -2.58 17.76
N GLY A 180 -3.74 -3.87 17.41
CA GLY A 180 -4.31 -4.90 18.26
C GLY A 180 -5.83 -4.81 18.42
N ASP A 181 -6.50 -4.03 17.57
CA ASP A 181 -7.92 -3.73 17.59
C ASP A 181 -8.60 -4.18 16.29
N PRO A 182 -8.88 -5.47 16.08
CA PRO A 182 -9.40 -6.01 14.81
C PRO A 182 -10.90 -5.71 14.62
N PHE A 183 -11.29 -4.42 14.67
CA PHE A 183 -12.68 -3.97 14.50
C PHE A 183 -13.10 -3.73 13.05
N ILE A 184 -12.14 -3.76 12.12
CA ILE A 184 -12.38 -3.62 10.69
C ILE A 184 -11.81 -4.84 9.97
N GLU A 185 -12.63 -5.51 9.17
CA GLU A 185 -12.29 -6.80 8.57
C GLU A 185 -12.71 -6.90 7.10
N MET A 186 -12.26 -7.98 6.47
CA MET A 186 -12.72 -8.34 5.13
C MET A 186 -13.97 -9.19 5.26
N LEU A 187 -15.10 -8.67 4.78
CA LEU A 187 -16.39 -9.35 4.74
C LEU A 187 -16.62 -10.01 3.39
N ASP A 188 -17.39 -11.08 3.36
CA ASP A 188 -17.71 -11.86 2.17
C ASP A 188 -16.48 -12.44 1.45
N ARG A 189 -16.65 -12.90 0.22
CA ARG A 189 -15.57 -13.46 -0.60
C ARG A 189 -15.83 -13.30 -2.08
N GLY A 190 -14.77 -13.43 -2.88
CA GLY A 190 -14.83 -13.34 -4.33
C GLY A 190 -15.28 -11.95 -4.79
N ALA A 191 -16.20 -11.91 -5.73
CA ALA A 191 -16.70 -10.67 -6.30
C ALA A 191 -17.48 -9.78 -5.31
N LEU A 192 -17.99 -10.36 -4.22
CA LEU A 192 -18.74 -9.65 -3.19
C LEU A 192 -17.87 -9.18 -2.02
N GLN A 193 -16.59 -9.55 -2.00
CA GLN A 193 -15.68 -9.19 -0.92
C GLN A 193 -15.61 -7.68 -0.71
N GLN A 194 -15.71 -7.25 0.53
CA GLN A 194 -15.70 -5.85 0.95
C GLN A 194 -14.96 -5.69 2.26
N VAL A 195 -14.48 -4.48 2.53
CA VAL A 195 -14.07 -4.06 3.87
C VAL A 195 -15.30 -3.59 4.64
N GLY A 196 -15.37 -3.92 5.91
CA GLY A 196 -16.47 -3.49 6.76
C GLY A 196 -16.23 -3.74 8.23
N ILE A 197 -17.25 -3.47 9.01
CA ILE A 197 -17.32 -3.68 10.46
C ILE A 197 -18.46 -4.65 10.76
N TYR A 198 -18.48 -5.22 11.96
CA TYR A 198 -19.63 -5.98 12.43
C TYR A 198 -20.85 -5.08 12.62
N GLU A 199 -22.03 -5.62 12.37
CA GLU A 199 -23.28 -4.90 12.57
C GLU A 199 -23.39 -4.43 14.04
N ASN A 200 -23.73 -3.15 14.21
CA ASN A 200 -23.85 -2.49 15.53
C ASN A 200 -22.57 -2.44 16.39
N GLN A 201 -21.40 -2.69 15.81
CA GLN A 201 -20.11 -2.49 16.48
C GLN A 201 -19.29 -1.44 15.71
N PRO A 202 -19.37 -0.16 16.09
CA PRO A 202 -18.64 0.90 15.41
C PRO A 202 -17.13 0.70 15.53
N PHE A 203 -16.39 1.20 14.55
CA PHE A 203 -14.94 1.18 14.55
C PHE A 203 -14.37 2.22 15.53
N GLU A 204 -14.37 1.88 16.80
CA GLU A 204 -13.97 2.77 17.91
C GLU A 204 -12.52 2.52 18.39
N SER A 205 -11.63 2.05 17.52
CA SER A 205 -10.21 1.95 17.84
C SER A 205 -9.61 3.34 18.07
N TYR A 206 -8.77 3.47 19.09
CA TYR A 206 -7.99 4.69 19.35
C TYR A 206 -7.11 5.05 18.14
N PHE A 207 -6.69 4.05 17.37
CA PHE A 207 -5.85 4.19 16.18
C PHE A 207 -6.63 4.23 14.87
N SER A 208 -7.95 4.40 14.92
CA SER A 208 -8.81 4.40 13.72
C SER A 208 -8.38 5.44 12.67
N GLY A 209 -7.88 6.60 13.10
CA GLY A 209 -7.36 7.64 12.21
C GLY A 209 -6.17 7.18 11.35
N ASN A 210 -5.32 6.29 11.86
CA ASN A 210 -4.19 5.76 11.12
C ASN A 210 -4.61 4.89 9.93
N THR A 211 -5.81 4.30 9.97
CA THR A 211 -6.34 3.53 8.84
C THR A 211 -6.66 4.42 7.63
N ILE A 212 -6.99 5.69 7.85
CA ILE A 212 -7.18 6.70 6.79
C ILE A 212 -5.85 6.97 6.08
N GLN A 213 -4.78 7.14 6.86
CA GLN A 213 -3.45 7.44 6.30
C GLN A 213 -2.85 6.25 5.57
N ILE A 214 -2.95 5.03 6.13
CA ILE A 214 -2.41 3.83 5.51
C ILE A 214 -3.20 3.38 4.27
N CYS A 215 -4.45 3.84 4.13
CA CYS A 215 -5.29 3.55 2.97
C CYS A 215 -4.70 4.20 1.71
N PRO A 216 -4.36 3.41 0.66
CA PRO A 216 -3.72 3.94 -0.53
C PRO A 216 -4.69 4.71 -1.45
N VAL A 217 -5.97 4.70 -1.15
CA VAL A 217 -7.04 5.34 -1.93
C VAL A 217 -8.00 6.09 -1.01
N GLY A 218 -8.99 6.77 -1.56
CA GLY A 218 -10.00 7.51 -0.79
C GLY A 218 -11.16 6.64 -0.27
N ALA A 219 -10.90 5.35 0.02
CA ALA A 219 -11.90 4.47 0.60
C ALA A 219 -12.17 4.78 2.07
N LEU A 220 -11.13 5.02 2.85
CA LEU A 220 -11.25 5.50 4.24
C LEU A 220 -10.88 6.98 4.29
N THR A 221 -11.78 7.79 4.82
CA THR A 221 -11.61 9.25 4.90
C THR A 221 -12.07 9.77 6.26
N SER A 222 -11.55 10.94 6.65
CA SER A 222 -11.94 11.59 7.90
C SER A 222 -13.25 12.34 7.72
N SER A 223 -14.22 12.12 8.60
CA SER A 223 -15.48 12.88 8.61
C SER A 223 -15.24 14.37 8.88
N ALA A 224 -14.29 14.71 9.74
CA ALA A 224 -13.95 16.08 10.09
C ALA A 224 -13.20 16.84 8.99
N TYR A 225 -12.38 16.14 8.19
CA TYR A 225 -11.55 16.76 7.14
C TYR A 225 -12.24 16.74 5.77
N ARG A 226 -13.29 15.95 5.58
CA ARG A 226 -13.95 15.77 4.30
C ARG A 226 -14.27 17.09 3.59
N PHE A 227 -13.82 17.22 2.33
CA PHE A 227 -14.01 18.39 1.45
C PHE A 227 -13.40 19.71 1.95
N ARG A 228 -12.47 19.67 2.91
CA ARG A 228 -11.88 20.89 3.48
C ARG A 228 -10.78 21.49 2.61
N ALA A 229 -9.84 20.65 2.14
CA ALA A 229 -8.73 21.10 1.32
C ALA A 229 -8.21 19.98 0.43
N ARG A 230 -7.50 20.37 -0.61
CA ARG A 230 -6.70 19.46 -1.45
C ARG A 230 -5.24 19.49 -1.01
N PRO A 231 -4.42 18.45 -1.31
CA PRO A 231 -2.99 18.47 -0.96
C PRO A 231 -2.24 19.69 -1.46
N PHE A 232 -2.58 20.17 -2.66
CA PHE A 232 -1.95 21.35 -3.29
C PHE A 232 -2.45 22.68 -2.74
N ASP A 233 -3.50 22.71 -1.93
CA ASP A 233 -3.99 23.90 -1.22
C ASP A 233 -3.31 24.04 0.16
N LEU A 234 -2.60 23.01 0.63
CA LEU A 234 -1.99 22.98 1.95
C LEU A 234 -0.63 23.64 1.96
N VAL A 235 -0.36 24.39 3.01
CA VAL A 235 0.96 24.95 3.32
C VAL A 235 1.52 24.21 4.52
N SER A 236 2.67 23.56 4.33
CA SER A 236 3.37 22.87 5.43
C SER A 236 4.23 23.87 6.20
N THR A 237 4.02 23.95 7.51
CA THR A 237 4.80 24.81 8.41
C THR A 237 5.35 23.94 9.55
N PRO A 238 6.67 23.98 9.83
CA PRO A 238 7.23 23.29 10.99
C PRO A 238 6.61 23.83 12.28
N THR A 239 6.08 22.94 13.11
CA THR A 239 5.48 23.31 14.39
C THR A 239 5.56 22.14 15.35
N ALA A 240 5.39 22.40 16.65
CA ALA A 240 5.22 21.36 17.65
C ALA A 240 3.73 21.08 17.86
N CYS A 241 3.37 19.80 17.96
CA CYS A 241 2.00 19.41 18.33
C CYS A 241 1.68 19.89 19.75
N GLU A 242 0.50 20.46 19.95
CA GLU A 242 0.06 21.03 21.24
C GLU A 242 -0.81 20.07 22.08
N HIS A 243 -1.14 18.88 21.55
CA HIS A 243 -2.11 17.99 22.20
C HIS A 243 -1.58 17.24 23.43
N CYS A 244 -0.30 16.91 23.47
CA CYS A 244 0.32 16.21 24.58
C CYS A 244 1.80 16.59 24.75
N ALA A 245 2.44 16.12 25.83
CA ALA A 245 3.82 16.44 26.15
C ALA A 245 4.89 15.73 25.29
N SER A 246 4.51 14.95 24.27
CA SER A 246 5.45 14.21 23.42
C SER A 246 6.28 15.11 22.51
N GLY A 247 5.82 16.33 22.21
CA GLY A 247 6.55 17.30 21.39
C GLY A 247 6.73 16.87 19.93
N CYS A 248 5.79 16.11 19.36
CA CYS A 248 5.82 15.71 17.95
C CYS A 248 5.77 16.95 17.03
N SER A 249 6.51 16.92 15.94
CA SER A 249 6.59 17.99 14.93
C SER A 249 6.24 17.46 13.53
#